data_5e931ae9b1045b8acfd8411ed20c06d0
#
_entry.id   5e931ae9b1045b8acfd8411ed20c06d0
#
_cell.length_a   1.000
_cell.length_b   1.000
_cell.length_c   1.000
_cell.angle_alpha   90.00
_cell.angle_beta   90.00
_cell.angle_gamma   90.00
#
_symmetry.space_group_name_H-M   'P 1'
#
loop_
_entity.id
_entity.type
_entity.pdbx_description
1 polymer ?
#
loop_
_entity_poly.entity_id
_entity_poly.type
_entity_poly.pdbx_seq_one_letter_code
_entity_poly.pdbx_strand_id
1 'polypeptide(L)'
;MGERFWSIEFSAGTVLILSFAALFVGALMYWIRGGIRGGAPPTHVYFVWERSFIIAAVVLTALGLALLEALLQNSAGGVLARVGAIAYLFGGVLVVAAEASSLNQGLHKNSSEQNWAPATIYVVLALLAQAAIGGSLLQAGLLPPWIGWATVVWNIGWLLAYLIKRGDIYIPFVHHVMPLVIGIALVTHAT
;
A
#
# COMPACT_ATOMS: atom_id res chain seq x y z
N MET A 1 -14.64 -27.71 -9.01
CA MET A 1 -14.52 -26.27 -9.35
C MET A 1 -14.72 -25.34 -8.15
N GLY A 2 -15.44 -25.73 -7.08
CA GLY A 2 -15.72 -24.84 -5.94
C GLY A 2 -14.57 -24.56 -4.97
N GLU A 3 -13.55 -25.41 -4.88
CA GLU A 3 -12.48 -25.26 -3.89
C GLU A 3 -11.38 -24.25 -4.27
N ARG A 4 -11.21 -23.94 -5.56
CA ARG A 4 -10.18 -23.01 -6.03
C ARG A 4 -10.46 -21.54 -5.76
N PHE A 5 -11.74 -21.14 -5.66
CA PHE A 5 -12.14 -19.75 -5.41
C PHE A 5 -11.77 -19.24 -4.02
N TRP A 6 -11.42 -20.14 -3.08
CA TRP A 6 -11.11 -19.79 -1.70
C TRP A 6 -9.65 -20.14 -1.34
N SER A 7 -8.78 -20.34 -2.34
CA SER A 7 -7.36 -20.52 -2.04
C SER A 7 -6.79 -19.25 -1.43
N ILE A 8 -5.78 -19.41 -0.57
CA ILE A 8 -5.13 -18.27 0.08
C ILE A 8 -4.44 -17.37 -0.95
N GLU A 9 -3.92 -17.96 -2.05
CA GLU A 9 -3.31 -17.25 -3.18
C GLU A 9 -4.33 -16.33 -3.86
N PHE A 10 -5.50 -16.88 -4.21
CA PHE A 10 -6.56 -16.11 -4.85
C PHE A 10 -7.07 -14.99 -3.93
N SER A 11 -7.23 -15.29 -2.64
CA SER A 11 -7.68 -14.31 -1.64
C SER A 11 -6.66 -13.19 -1.46
N ALA A 12 -5.38 -13.52 -1.29
CA ALA A 12 -4.30 -12.54 -1.18
C ALA A 12 -4.22 -11.66 -2.43
N GLY A 13 -4.24 -12.27 -3.61
CA GLY A 13 -4.22 -11.57 -4.88
C GLY A 13 -5.39 -10.61 -5.06
N THR A 14 -6.60 -11.07 -4.78
CA THR A 14 -7.83 -10.26 -4.87
C THR A 14 -7.79 -9.06 -3.92
N VAL A 15 -7.37 -9.26 -2.68
CA VAL A 15 -7.26 -8.17 -1.69
C VAL A 15 -6.23 -7.12 -2.12
N LEU A 16 -5.09 -7.54 -2.68
CA LEU A 16 -4.08 -6.61 -3.20
C LEU A 16 -4.59 -5.83 -4.41
N ILE A 17 -5.35 -6.44 -5.32
CA ILE A 17 -5.98 -5.74 -6.44
C ILE A 17 -7.01 -4.73 -5.94
N LEU A 18 -7.86 -5.11 -4.97
CA LEU A 18 -8.84 -4.23 -4.38
C LEU A 18 -8.20 -3.05 -3.65
N SER A 19 -7.03 -3.24 -3.04
CA SER A 19 -6.28 -2.14 -2.41
C SER A 19 -5.91 -1.06 -3.42
N PHE A 20 -5.42 -1.45 -4.60
CA PHE A 20 -5.11 -0.52 -5.68
C PHE A 20 -6.37 0.17 -6.21
N ALA A 21 -7.47 -0.55 -6.39
CA ALA A 21 -8.74 0.03 -6.82
C ALA A 21 -9.25 1.08 -5.83
N ALA A 22 -9.19 0.81 -4.53
CA ALA A 22 -9.55 1.77 -3.50
C ALA A 22 -8.66 3.03 -3.56
N LEU A 23 -7.34 2.85 -3.65
CA LEU A 23 -6.42 3.98 -3.82
C LEU A 23 -6.75 4.79 -5.07
N PHE A 24 -7.00 4.13 -6.20
CA PHE A 24 -7.30 4.80 -7.45
C PHE A 24 -8.53 5.70 -7.32
N VAL A 25 -9.61 5.22 -6.68
CA VAL A 25 -10.82 6.01 -6.43
C VAL A 25 -10.50 7.21 -5.53
N GLY A 26 -9.83 6.99 -4.40
CA GLY A 26 -9.46 8.07 -3.48
C GLY A 26 -8.57 9.14 -4.12
N ALA A 27 -7.57 8.71 -4.90
CA ALA A 27 -6.68 9.61 -5.61
C ALA A 27 -7.38 10.35 -6.76
N LEU A 28 -8.31 9.71 -7.46
CA LEU A 28 -9.13 10.36 -8.49
C LEU A 28 -10.01 11.45 -7.87
N MET A 29 -10.65 11.17 -6.72
CA MET A 29 -11.41 12.17 -5.98
C MET A 29 -10.53 13.35 -5.57
N TYR A 30 -9.34 13.08 -5.02
CA TYR A 30 -8.36 14.11 -4.66
C TYR A 30 -7.95 14.95 -5.86
N TRP A 31 -7.70 14.34 -7.00
CA TRP A 31 -7.28 15.01 -8.22
C TRP A 31 -8.41 15.87 -8.85
N ILE A 32 -9.64 15.34 -8.93
CA ILE A 32 -10.83 16.05 -9.47
C ILE A 32 -11.08 17.35 -8.71
N ARG A 33 -10.95 17.38 -7.39
CA ARG A 33 -11.10 18.62 -6.62
C ARG A 33 -9.91 19.57 -6.72
N GLY A 34 -8.92 19.27 -7.56
CA GLY A 34 -7.72 20.09 -7.71
C GLY A 34 -6.76 19.99 -6.52
N GLY A 35 -6.68 18.81 -5.86
CA GLY A 35 -5.87 18.60 -4.68
C GLY A 35 -4.40 18.99 -4.82
N ILE A 36 -3.79 18.74 -5.99
CA ILE A 36 -2.42 19.19 -6.32
C ILE A 36 -2.30 20.71 -6.36
N ARG A 37 -3.39 21.41 -6.65
CA ARG A 37 -3.46 22.90 -6.71
C ARG A 37 -4.02 23.50 -5.41
N GLY A 38 -4.20 22.71 -4.37
CA GLY A 38 -4.73 23.16 -3.09
C GLY A 38 -6.25 23.38 -3.07
N GLY A 39 -6.99 22.74 -3.99
CA GLY A 39 -8.46 22.83 -4.02
C GLY A 39 -9.09 22.28 -2.74
N ALA A 40 -9.99 23.05 -2.12
CA ALA A 40 -10.77 22.58 -0.99
C ALA A 40 -11.78 21.52 -1.43
N PRO A 41 -12.08 20.52 -0.60
CA PRO A 41 -13.13 19.55 -0.89
C PRO A 41 -14.50 20.26 -0.96
N PRO A 42 -15.36 19.91 -1.92
CA PRO A 42 -16.63 20.62 -2.14
C PRO A 42 -17.61 20.47 -0.98
N THR A 43 -17.54 19.36 -0.25
CA THR A 43 -18.37 19.11 0.93
C THR A 43 -17.61 18.25 1.94
N HIS A 44 -18.06 18.27 3.21
CA HIS A 44 -17.54 17.38 4.24
C HIS A 44 -17.72 15.90 3.87
N VAL A 45 -18.86 15.54 3.29
CA VAL A 45 -19.16 14.17 2.86
C VAL A 45 -18.19 13.72 1.78
N TYR A 46 -17.88 14.58 0.81
CA TYR A 46 -16.87 14.28 -0.22
C TYR A 46 -15.50 14.02 0.40
N PHE A 47 -15.08 14.84 1.37
CA PHE A 47 -13.81 14.66 2.08
C PHE A 47 -13.76 13.34 2.84
N VAL A 48 -14.85 12.98 3.53
CA VAL A 48 -14.96 11.70 4.26
C VAL A 48 -14.78 10.53 3.30
N TRP A 49 -15.45 10.53 2.16
CA TRP A 49 -15.30 9.45 1.17
C TRP A 49 -13.89 9.37 0.60
N GLU A 50 -13.29 10.50 0.20
CA GLU A 50 -11.93 10.56 -0.31
C GLU A 50 -10.94 9.90 0.68
N ARG A 51 -11.00 10.29 1.95
CA ARG A 51 -10.11 9.76 2.98
C ARG A 51 -10.41 8.31 3.32
N SER A 52 -11.67 7.92 3.33
CA SER A 52 -12.07 6.53 3.55
C SER A 52 -11.50 5.58 2.49
N PHE A 53 -11.46 5.98 1.24
CA PHE A 53 -10.84 5.19 0.18
C PHE A 53 -9.32 5.08 0.35
N ILE A 54 -8.65 6.15 0.78
CA ILE A 54 -7.21 6.11 1.09
C ILE A 54 -6.93 5.18 2.27
N ILE A 55 -7.70 5.28 3.35
CA ILE A 55 -7.61 4.39 4.51
C ILE A 55 -7.85 2.94 4.08
N ALA A 56 -8.92 2.68 3.31
CA ALA A 56 -9.24 1.35 2.82
C ALA A 56 -8.10 0.75 1.99
N ALA A 57 -7.43 1.54 1.15
CA ALA A 57 -6.29 1.09 0.37
C ALA A 57 -5.14 0.60 1.26
N VAL A 58 -4.80 1.35 2.31
CA VAL A 58 -3.74 0.97 3.26
C VAL A 58 -4.10 -0.30 4.03
N VAL A 59 -5.34 -0.38 4.53
CA VAL A 59 -5.83 -1.55 5.29
C VAL A 59 -5.88 -2.79 4.40
N LEU A 60 -6.40 -2.69 3.18
CA LEU A 60 -6.44 -3.81 2.24
C LEU A 60 -5.03 -4.25 1.83
N THR A 61 -4.08 -3.33 1.63
CA THR A 61 -2.69 -3.73 1.38
C THR A 61 -2.11 -4.49 2.57
N ALA A 62 -2.31 -4.02 3.80
CA ALA A 62 -1.84 -4.71 4.99
C ALA A 62 -2.43 -6.13 5.10
N LEU A 63 -3.74 -6.28 4.85
CA LEU A 63 -4.41 -7.59 4.84
C LEU A 63 -3.87 -8.50 3.72
N GLY A 64 -3.68 -7.97 2.51
CA GLY A 64 -3.13 -8.73 1.40
C GLY A 64 -1.69 -9.20 1.66
N LEU A 65 -0.86 -8.35 2.28
CA LEU A 65 0.49 -8.73 2.68
C LEU A 65 0.52 -9.73 3.84
N ALA A 66 -0.44 -9.67 4.76
CA ALA A 66 -0.58 -10.66 5.83
C ALA A 66 -1.00 -12.04 5.27
N LEU A 67 -1.92 -12.07 4.29
CA LEU A 67 -2.27 -13.31 3.60
C LEU A 67 -1.09 -13.88 2.79
N LEU A 68 -0.32 -13.01 2.15
CA LEU A 68 0.90 -13.40 1.44
C LEU A 68 1.97 -13.92 2.41
N GLU A 69 2.13 -13.32 3.59
CA GLU A 69 3.02 -13.83 4.65
C GLU A 69 2.59 -15.24 5.08
N ALA A 70 1.30 -15.43 5.34
CA ALA A 70 0.77 -16.76 5.73
C ALA A 70 1.04 -17.82 4.64
N LEU A 71 1.01 -17.44 3.37
CA LEU A 71 1.36 -18.31 2.25
C LEU A 71 2.85 -18.66 2.23
N LEU A 72 3.71 -17.70 2.58
CA LEU A 72 5.17 -17.81 2.49
C LEU A 72 5.84 -18.29 3.79
N GLN A 73 5.11 -18.36 4.91
CA GLN A 73 5.66 -18.58 6.26
C GLN A 73 6.56 -19.83 6.39
N ASN A 74 6.27 -20.88 5.64
CA ASN A 74 7.01 -22.14 5.66
C ASN A 74 8.05 -22.26 4.54
N SER A 75 8.25 -21.18 3.75
CA SER A 75 9.26 -21.13 2.70
C SER A 75 10.58 -20.54 3.20
N ALA A 76 11.63 -20.62 2.39
CA ALA A 76 12.91 -19.95 2.66
C ALA A 76 12.75 -18.42 2.83
N GLY A 77 11.73 -17.83 2.21
CA GLY A 77 11.41 -16.40 2.29
C GLY A 77 10.56 -15.99 3.50
N GLY A 78 10.09 -16.93 4.33
CA GLY A 78 9.10 -16.67 5.38
C GLY A 78 9.49 -15.60 6.38
N VAL A 79 10.77 -15.51 6.77
CA VAL A 79 11.27 -14.49 7.69
C VAL A 79 11.13 -13.09 7.06
N LEU A 80 11.53 -12.92 5.80
CA LEU A 80 11.41 -11.64 5.09
C LEU A 80 9.94 -11.26 4.85
N ALA A 81 9.07 -12.24 4.56
CA ALA A 81 7.63 -12.01 4.43
C ALA A 81 7.04 -11.46 5.73
N ARG A 82 7.38 -12.06 6.86
CA ARG A 82 6.92 -11.63 8.19
C ARG A 82 7.42 -10.23 8.54
N VAL A 83 8.71 -9.96 8.36
CA VAL A 83 9.29 -8.63 8.60
C VAL A 83 8.60 -7.59 7.72
N GLY A 84 8.37 -7.90 6.45
CA GLY A 84 7.67 -7.01 5.53
C GLY A 84 6.22 -6.73 5.97
N ALA A 85 5.44 -7.78 6.30
CA ALA A 85 4.06 -7.63 6.73
C ALA A 85 3.96 -6.79 8.03
N ILE A 86 4.81 -7.06 9.01
CA ILE A 86 4.85 -6.30 10.27
C ILE A 86 5.24 -4.84 10.03
N ALA A 87 6.30 -4.58 9.25
CA ALA A 87 6.75 -3.22 8.97
C ALA A 87 5.67 -2.41 8.25
N TYR A 88 4.98 -3.02 7.26
CA TYR A 88 3.87 -2.37 6.58
C TYR A 88 2.71 -2.06 7.54
N LEU A 89 2.35 -3.01 8.40
CA LEU A 89 1.29 -2.83 9.39
C LEU A 89 1.59 -1.66 10.34
N PHE A 90 2.83 -1.56 10.86
CA PHE A 90 3.24 -0.44 11.72
C PHE A 90 3.10 0.91 11.03
N GLY A 91 3.63 1.03 9.81
CA GLY A 91 3.49 2.26 9.03
C GLY A 91 2.02 2.55 8.70
N GLY A 92 1.26 1.52 8.33
CA GLY A 92 -0.16 1.62 8.01
C GLY A 92 -1.00 2.14 9.18
N VAL A 93 -0.77 1.64 10.39
CA VAL A 93 -1.48 2.13 11.60
C VAL A 93 -1.23 3.62 11.81
N LEU A 94 0.00 4.09 11.63
CA LEU A 94 0.34 5.50 11.83
C LEU A 94 -0.39 6.41 10.82
N VAL A 95 -0.40 6.04 9.54
CA VAL A 95 -1.06 6.87 8.52
C VAL A 95 -2.59 6.78 8.64
N VAL A 96 -3.15 5.61 8.95
CA VAL A 96 -4.60 5.46 9.19
C VAL A 96 -5.04 6.30 10.38
N ALA A 97 -4.29 6.31 11.48
CA ALA A 97 -4.58 7.15 12.64
C ALA A 97 -4.51 8.65 12.30
N ALA A 98 -3.52 9.06 11.50
CA ALA A 98 -3.38 10.44 11.05
C ALA A 98 -4.55 10.86 10.13
N GLU A 99 -4.94 10.01 9.19
CA GLU A 99 -6.06 10.26 8.28
C GLU A 99 -7.40 10.27 9.04
N ALA A 100 -7.62 9.32 9.96
CA ALA A 100 -8.81 9.30 10.80
C ALA A 100 -8.91 10.54 11.71
N SER A 101 -7.78 11.00 12.25
CA SER A 101 -7.73 12.25 13.02
C SER A 101 -8.12 13.46 12.16
N SER A 102 -7.71 13.48 10.89
CA SER A 102 -8.08 14.56 9.97
C SER A 102 -9.59 14.62 9.70
N LEU A 103 -10.29 13.50 9.70
CA LEU A 103 -11.75 13.43 9.55
C LEU A 103 -12.48 14.14 10.71
N ASN A 104 -11.96 14.02 11.94
CA ASN A 104 -12.55 14.64 13.12
C ASN A 104 -12.29 16.16 13.20
N GLN A 105 -11.21 16.65 12.60
CA GLN A 105 -10.85 18.07 12.66
C GLN A 105 -11.58 18.91 11.60
N GLY A 106 -12.26 18.26 10.66
CA GLY A 106 -13.08 18.92 9.64
C GLY A 106 -12.27 19.71 8.60
N LEU A 107 -12.99 20.45 7.75
CA LEU A 107 -12.45 21.20 6.62
C LEU A 107 -11.61 22.46 7.02
N HIS A 108 -11.51 22.75 8.31
CA HIS A 108 -11.00 24.06 8.79
C HIS A 108 -9.52 24.08 9.16
N LYS A 109 -8.81 22.95 9.11
CA LYS A 109 -7.38 22.97 9.45
C LYS A 109 -6.56 23.45 8.26
N ASN A 110 -5.85 24.55 8.43
CA ASN A 110 -4.87 25.04 7.47
C ASN A 110 -3.83 23.95 7.21
N SER A 111 -3.56 23.65 5.94
CA SER A 111 -2.58 22.63 5.51
C SER A 111 -1.17 22.86 6.05
N SER A 112 -0.84 24.07 6.51
CA SER A 112 0.43 24.44 7.12
C SER A 112 0.69 23.82 8.49
N GLU A 113 -0.35 23.33 9.19
CA GLU A 113 -0.22 22.71 10.52
C GLU A 113 -0.26 21.16 10.47
N GLN A 114 -0.32 20.58 9.29
CA GLN A 114 -0.37 19.14 9.14
C GLN A 114 0.98 18.53 9.55
N ASN A 115 0.96 17.68 10.58
CA ASN A 115 2.15 16.92 10.98
C ASN A 115 2.43 15.81 9.94
N TRP A 116 3.45 16.00 9.11
CA TRP A 116 3.84 15.05 8.07
C TRP A 116 4.64 13.85 8.58
N ALA A 117 5.05 13.85 9.85
CA ALA A 117 5.87 12.77 10.39
C ALA A 117 5.22 11.37 10.26
N PRO A 118 3.92 11.16 10.58
CA PRO A 118 3.29 9.85 10.37
C PRO A 118 3.31 9.39 8.91
N ALA A 119 3.07 10.30 7.97
CA ALA A 119 3.11 10.00 6.55
C ALA A 119 4.53 9.64 6.09
N THR A 120 5.55 10.38 6.54
CA THR A 120 6.95 10.09 6.24
C THR A 120 7.38 8.72 6.76
N ILE A 121 7.05 8.40 8.01
CA ILE A 121 7.36 7.09 8.61
C ILE A 121 6.64 5.97 7.83
N TYR A 122 5.38 6.18 7.50
CA TYR A 122 4.63 5.22 6.69
C TYR A 122 5.29 4.95 5.34
N VAL A 123 5.68 6.01 4.60
CA VAL A 123 6.31 5.86 3.28
C VAL A 123 7.59 5.04 3.38
N VAL A 124 8.47 5.35 4.33
CA VAL A 124 9.72 4.63 4.53
C VAL A 124 9.45 3.16 4.88
N LEU A 125 8.58 2.91 5.84
CA LEU A 125 8.25 1.55 6.27
C LEU A 125 7.54 0.77 5.17
N ALA A 126 6.62 1.36 4.42
CA ALA A 126 5.91 0.69 3.33
C ALA A 126 6.84 0.28 2.19
N LEU A 127 7.80 1.14 1.80
CA LEU A 127 8.77 0.84 0.76
C LEU A 127 9.76 -0.26 1.22
N LEU A 128 10.27 -0.18 2.44
CA LEU A 128 11.12 -1.23 3.01
C LEU A 128 10.37 -2.56 3.17
N ALA A 129 9.14 -2.51 3.65
CA ALA A 129 8.28 -3.67 3.80
C ALA A 129 8.08 -4.41 2.48
N GLN A 130 7.76 -3.68 1.43
CA GLN A 130 7.53 -4.27 0.11
C GLN A 130 8.84 -4.75 -0.53
N ALA A 131 9.97 -4.09 -0.29
CA ALA A 131 11.26 -4.62 -0.71
C ALA A 131 11.57 -5.96 -0.02
N ALA A 132 11.25 -6.10 1.27
CA ALA A 132 11.37 -7.36 1.99
C ALA A 132 10.44 -8.46 1.42
N ILE A 133 9.20 -8.09 1.07
CA ILE A 133 8.27 -9.01 0.36
C ILE A 133 8.84 -9.43 -0.99
N GLY A 134 9.42 -8.51 -1.77
CA GLY A 134 10.09 -8.86 -3.03
C GLY A 134 11.23 -9.87 -2.84
N GLY A 135 12.07 -9.66 -1.82
CA GLY A 135 13.12 -10.61 -1.42
C GLY A 135 12.57 -11.97 -0.97
N SER A 136 11.45 -11.96 -0.25
CA SER A 136 10.74 -13.18 0.16
C SER A 136 10.24 -13.98 -1.04
N LEU A 137 9.62 -13.33 -2.03
CA LEU A 137 9.14 -13.97 -3.26
C LEU A 137 10.29 -14.62 -4.05
N LEU A 138 11.46 -13.98 -4.11
CA LEU A 138 12.65 -14.53 -4.75
C LEU A 138 13.14 -15.80 -4.07
N GLN A 139 13.15 -15.82 -2.74
CA GLN A 139 13.62 -16.96 -1.98
C GLN A 139 12.62 -18.13 -1.98
N ALA A 140 11.33 -17.81 -2.01
CA ALA A 140 10.27 -18.82 -2.00
C ALA A 140 10.03 -19.47 -3.36
N GLY A 141 10.36 -18.79 -4.46
CA GLY A 141 10.08 -19.27 -5.82
C GLY A 141 8.58 -19.40 -6.14
N LEU A 142 7.71 -18.72 -5.39
CA LEU A 142 6.25 -18.78 -5.54
C LEU A 142 5.77 -18.18 -6.86
N LEU A 143 6.39 -17.08 -7.27
CA LEU A 143 6.07 -16.35 -8.50
C LEU A 143 7.31 -16.25 -9.39
N PRO A 144 7.14 -15.90 -10.68
CA PRO A 144 8.28 -15.69 -11.57
C PRO A 144 9.31 -14.72 -10.97
N PRO A 145 10.62 -15.03 -11.01
CA PRO A 145 11.66 -14.28 -10.31
C PRO A 145 11.69 -12.78 -10.64
N TRP A 146 11.28 -12.41 -11.87
CA TRP A 146 11.25 -11.00 -12.27
C TRP A 146 10.30 -10.15 -11.41
N ILE A 147 9.21 -10.74 -10.87
CA ILE A 147 8.27 -10.02 -9.98
C ILE A 147 8.96 -9.66 -8.67
N GLY A 148 9.68 -10.61 -8.08
CA GLY A 148 10.45 -10.36 -6.86
C GLY A 148 11.51 -9.28 -7.08
N TRP A 149 12.31 -9.38 -8.16
CA TRP A 149 13.31 -8.37 -8.50
C TRP A 149 12.69 -7.01 -8.79
N ALA A 150 11.63 -6.96 -9.59
CA ALA A 150 10.92 -5.71 -9.88
C ALA A 150 10.42 -5.07 -8.58
N THR A 151 9.88 -5.87 -7.65
CA THR A 151 9.40 -5.38 -6.36
C THR A 151 10.54 -4.79 -5.52
N VAL A 152 11.69 -5.45 -5.43
CA VAL A 152 12.86 -4.94 -4.70
C VAL A 152 13.37 -3.66 -5.34
N VAL A 153 13.66 -3.68 -6.64
CA VAL A 153 14.26 -2.54 -7.35
C VAL A 153 13.33 -1.32 -7.34
N TRP A 154 12.04 -1.53 -7.57
CA TRP A 154 11.03 -0.48 -7.53
C TRP A 154 10.99 0.22 -6.16
N ASN A 155 10.86 -0.56 -5.10
CA ASN A 155 10.68 0.01 -3.77
C ASN A 155 11.97 0.63 -3.21
N ILE A 156 13.13 0.01 -3.42
CA ILE A 156 14.42 0.59 -3.02
C ILE A 156 14.73 1.84 -3.86
N GLY A 157 14.46 1.80 -5.17
CA GLY A 157 14.64 2.96 -6.06
C GLY A 157 13.82 4.17 -5.59
N TRP A 158 12.55 3.96 -5.28
CA TRP A 158 11.69 5.03 -4.76
C TRP A 158 12.07 5.48 -3.36
N LEU A 159 12.51 4.57 -2.49
CA LEU A 159 13.02 4.94 -1.17
C LEU A 159 14.23 5.87 -1.28
N LEU A 160 15.18 5.52 -2.12
CA LEU A 160 16.37 6.36 -2.36
C LEU A 160 15.98 7.71 -2.96
N ALA A 161 15.10 7.72 -3.96
CA ALA A 161 14.61 8.97 -4.56
C ALA A 161 13.88 9.84 -3.52
N TYR A 162 13.03 9.25 -2.66
CA TYR A 162 12.34 9.93 -1.58
C TYR A 162 13.32 10.57 -0.58
N LEU A 163 14.35 9.83 -0.16
CA LEU A 163 15.34 10.32 0.78
C LEU A 163 16.21 11.44 0.18
N ILE A 164 16.66 11.29 -1.08
CA ILE A 164 17.45 12.29 -1.78
C ILE A 164 16.68 13.60 -1.97
N LYS A 165 15.40 13.51 -2.32
CA LYS A 165 14.50 14.65 -2.56
C LYS A 165 13.77 15.14 -1.32
N ARG A 166 14.11 14.63 -0.13
CA ARG A 166 13.51 15.01 1.16
C ARG A 166 11.97 14.97 1.16
N GLY A 167 11.40 14.02 0.43
CA GLY A 167 9.95 13.83 0.36
C GLY A 167 9.20 14.59 -0.72
N ASP A 168 9.82 15.54 -1.42
CA ASP A 168 9.15 16.43 -2.39
C ASP A 168 8.57 15.74 -3.62
N ILE A 169 8.97 14.48 -3.88
CA ILE A 169 8.53 13.72 -5.06
C ILE A 169 7.59 12.56 -4.71
N TYR A 170 7.07 12.51 -3.49
CA TYR A 170 6.22 11.40 -3.11
C TYR A 170 4.88 11.43 -3.83
N ILE A 171 4.59 10.34 -4.55
CA ILE A 171 3.31 10.09 -5.20
C ILE A 171 2.68 8.86 -4.52
N PRO A 172 1.47 8.97 -3.94
CA PRO A 172 0.83 7.86 -3.20
C PRO A 172 0.69 6.55 -3.97
N PHE A 173 0.62 6.59 -5.30
CA PHE A 173 0.54 5.40 -6.14
C PHE A 173 1.77 4.50 -6.09
N VAL A 174 2.93 5.06 -5.79
CA VAL A 174 4.21 4.38 -5.92
C VAL A 174 4.26 3.04 -5.18
N HIS A 175 3.81 3.03 -3.93
CA HIS A 175 3.84 1.82 -3.10
C HIS A 175 2.61 0.91 -3.26
N HIS A 176 1.68 1.21 -4.17
CA HIS A 176 0.57 0.31 -4.50
C HIS A 176 0.75 -0.38 -5.88
N VAL A 177 1.75 0.05 -6.68
CA VAL A 177 2.00 -0.56 -8.00
C VAL A 177 2.44 -2.02 -7.87
N MET A 178 3.42 -2.29 -7.01
CA MET A 178 3.93 -3.66 -6.88
C MET A 178 2.94 -4.60 -6.16
N PRO A 179 2.19 -4.20 -5.13
CA PRO A 179 1.04 -4.96 -4.64
C PRO A 179 0.03 -5.34 -5.72
N LEU A 180 -0.30 -4.42 -6.64
CA LEU A 180 -1.17 -4.74 -7.78
C LEU A 180 -0.56 -5.81 -8.68
N VAL A 181 0.72 -5.68 -9.06
CA VAL A 181 1.43 -6.65 -9.92
C VAL A 181 1.46 -8.04 -9.25
N ILE A 182 1.81 -8.09 -7.97
CA ILE A 182 1.79 -9.33 -7.18
C ILE A 182 0.38 -9.90 -7.12
N GLY A 183 -0.63 -9.05 -6.88
CA GLY A 183 -2.03 -9.46 -6.80
C GLY A 183 -2.52 -10.10 -8.09
N ILE A 184 -2.26 -9.47 -9.24
CA ILE A 184 -2.59 -10.02 -10.56
C ILE A 184 -1.90 -11.36 -10.77
N ALA A 185 -0.59 -11.44 -10.47
CA ALA A 185 0.17 -12.66 -10.65
C ALA A 185 -0.36 -13.82 -9.79
N LEU A 186 -0.73 -13.56 -8.52
CA LEU A 186 -1.32 -14.58 -7.65
C LEU A 186 -2.67 -15.07 -8.16
N VAL A 187 -3.56 -14.18 -8.58
CA VAL A 187 -4.86 -14.57 -9.14
C VAL A 187 -4.68 -15.41 -10.42
N THR A 188 -3.80 -15.00 -11.33
CA THR A 188 -3.56 -15.73 -12.58
C THR A 188 -2.82 -17.05 -12.37
N HIS A 189 -2.03 -17.18 -11.31
CA HIS A 189 -1.34 -18.43 -10.98
C HIS A 189 -2.29 -19.43 -10.29
N ALA A 190 -3.29 -18.93 -9.56
CA ALA A 190 -4.28 -19.76 -8.86
C ALA A 190 -5.39 -20.31 -9.80
N THR A 191 -5.57 -19.74 -10.99
CA THR A 191 -6.53 -20.18 -12.02
C THR A 191 -5.93 -21.21 -12.96
#